data_bfe74ec5304d37b4819117c38aa93882
#
_entry.id   bfe74ec5304d37b4819117c38aa93882
#
_cell.length_a   1.000
_cell.length_b   1.000
_cell.length_c   1.000
_cell.angle_alpha   90.00
_cell.angle_beta   90.00
_cell.angle_gamma   90.00
#
_symmetry.space_group_name_H-M   'P 1'
#
loop_
_entity.id
_entity.type
_entity.pdbx_description
1 polymer ?
#
loop_
_entity_poly.entity_id
_entity_poly.type
_entity_poly.pdbx_seq_one_letter_code
_entity_poly.pdbx_strand_id
1 'polypeptide(L)'
;MTAQLLYPVSNSTLPHLMPEPRAQPGGPVKTKCSNCSVSALCLAIGLDDREMAHFDKLVTQRLKVKKGAALYRAGEPLRSLYAVRIGSFKTGLVSVDGREQVTGFQIPGDMLGLDAISADVHACTAIALEDSEVCPIHFAHLENLARNLPSLQHNLSRLLSREIVRDHTLLMLMG
;
A
#
# COMPACT_ATOMS: atom_id res chain seq x y z
N MET A 1 -1.46 -12.23 -30.55
CA MET A 1 -2.03 -10.87 -30.53
C MET A 1 -1.92 -10.37 -29.09
N THR A 2 -0.84 -9.65 -28.81
CA THR A 2 -0.50 -9.13 -27.48
C THR A 2 -1.20 -7.80 -27.31
N ALA A 3 -2.19 -7.75 -26.43
CA ALA A 3 -2.80 -6.49 -26.00
C ALA A 3 -1.80 -5.74 -25.11
N GLN A 4 -1.07 -4.81 -25.69
CA GLN A 4 -0.32 -3.80 -24.96
C GLN A 4 -1.34 -2.84 -24.29
N LEU A 5 -1.50 -2.96 -22.98
CA LEU A 5 -2.10 -1.91 -22.18
C LEU A 5 -1.15 -0.70 -22.20
N LEU A 6 -1.34 0.15 -23.19
CA LEU A 6 -0.68 1.45 -23.30
C LEU A 6 -1.29 2.39 -22.26
N TYR A 7 -0.62 2.57 -21.12
CA TYR A 7 -0.79 3.76 -20.32
C TYR A 7 0.16 4.83 -20.87
N PRO A 8 -0.32 5.84 -21.61
CA PRO A 8 0.52 6.95 -21.97
C PRO A 8 0.77 7.78 -20.70
N VAL A 9 2.00 7.77 -20.21
CA VAL A 9 2.46 8.77 -19.23
C VAL A 9 2.58 10.09 -19.99
N SER A 10 1.46 10.79 -20.14
CA SER A 10 1.43 12.13 -20.69
C SER A 10 1.79 13.10 -19.57
N ASN A 11 2.95 13.72 -19.72
CA ASN A 11 3.44 14.82 -18.91
C ASN A 11 2.63 16.08 -19.22
N SER A 12 1.38 16.15 -18.77
CA SER A 12 0.55 17.35 -18.91
C SER A 12 0.78 18.23 -17.68
N THR A 13 1.34 19.39 -17.90
CA THR A 13 1.46 20.54 -17.01
C THR A 13 0.08 20.89 -16.43
N LEU A 14 -0.24 20.33 -15.25
CA LEU A 14 -1.39 20.76 -14.47
C LEU A 14 -1.09 22.11 -13.80
N PRO A 15 -2.06 23.03 -13.70
CA PRO A 15 -1.87 24.31 -13.06
C PRO A 15 -1.46 24.12 -11.60
N HIS A 16 -0.55 24.97 -11.17
CA HIS A 16 0.11 25.07 -9.86
C HIS A 16 -0.92 25.06 -8.70
N LEU A 17 -1.38 23.86 -8.33
CA LEU A 17 -2.07 23.62 -7.07
C LEU A 17 -1.00 23.61 -5.97
N MET A 18 -1.28 24.35 -4.89
CA MET A 18 -0.44 24.43 -3.68
C MET A 18 0.12 23.04 -3.30
N PRO A 19 1.34 22.97 -2.77
CA PRO A 19 1.92 21.69 -2.38
C PRO A 19 1.00 21.02 -1.35
N GLU A 20 0.29 20.01 -1.79
CA GLU A 20 -0.56 19.21 -0.90
C GLU A 20 0.30 18.53 0.16
N PRO A 21 -0.19 18.43 1.40
CA PRO A 21 0.56 17.83 2.49
C PRO A 21 0.96 16.41 2.14
N ARG A 22 2.26 16.12 2.20
CA ARG A 22 2.80 14.76 2.05
C ARG A 22 2.87 14.07 3.41
N ALA A 23 2.88 12.72 3.38
CA ALA A 23 3.16 11.91 4.56
C ALA A 23 4.45 12.37 5.25
N GLN A 24 4.38 12.62 6.55
CA GLN A 24 5.55 13.05 7.32
C GLN A 24 6.15 11.82 8.02
N PRO A 25 7.48 11.66 7.99
CA PRO A 25 8.11 10.62 8.79
C PRO A 25 7.79 10.87 10.26
N GLY A 26 7.08 9.94 10.86
CA GLY A 26 7.00 9.84 12.33
C GLY A 26 8.39 9.49 12.83
N GLY A 27 8.78 10.02 14.00
CA GLY A 27 10.05 9.67 14.61
C GLY A 27 10.22 8.14 14.74
N PRO A 28 11.46 7.63 14.94
CA PRO A 28 11.74 6.20 15.02
C PRO A 28 10.92 5.58 16.16
N VAL A 29 9.92 4.80 15.83
CA VAL A 29 9.10 4.11 16.81
C VAL A 29 9.64 2.69 16.95
N LYS A 30 10.22 2.38 18.09
CA LYS A 30 10.70 1.04 18.49
C LYS A 30 9.54 0.06 18.72
N THR A 31 8.56 0.00 17.84
CA THR A 31 7.43 -0.91 18.03
C THR A 31 7.55 -2.07 17.06
N LYS A 32 7.81 -3.22 17.64
CA LYS A 32 7.89 -4.50 16.93
C LYS A 32 6.49 -4.92 16.44
N CYS A 33 6.44 -5.60 15.30
CA CYS A 33 5.20 -6.19 14.80
C CYS A 33 4.64 -7.25 15.76
N SER A 34 5.52 -7.94 16.50
CA SER A 34 5.15 -8.89 17.56
C SER A 34 4.24 -8.28 18.65
N ASN A 35 4.31 -6.97 18.89
CA ASN A 35 3.48 -6.26 19.88
C ASN A 35 2.44 -5.33 19.22
N CYS A 36 2.13 -5.54 17.94
CA CYS A 36 1.21 -4.71 17.22
C CYS A 36 -0.24 -5.23 17.36
N SER A 37 -1.18 -4.32 17.67
CA SER A 37 -2.60 -4.67 17.82
C SER A 37 -3.26 -5.20 16.53
N VAL A 38 -2.69 -4.91 15.36
CA VAL A 38 -3.19 -5.38 14.05
C VAL A 38 -2.34 -6.49 13.43
N SER A 39 -1.39 -7.07 14.18
CA SER A 39 -0.51 -8.13 13.66
C SER A 39 -1.27 -9.35 13.14
N ALA A 40 -2.38 -9.71 13.80
CA ALA A 40 -3.25 -10.81 13.41
C ALA A 40 -4.05 -10.56 12.10
N LEU A 41 -4.07 -9.34 11.60
CA LEU A 41 -4.74 -8.95 10.36
C LEU A 41 -3.75 -8.58 9.24
N CYS A 42 -2.49 -8.37 9.60
CA CYS A 42 -1.43 -7.89 8.73
C CYS A 42 -0.67 -9.05 8.05
N LEU A 43 0.30 -8.71 7.22
CA LEU A 43 1.18 -9.65 6.51
C LEU A 43 1.96 -10.60 7.46
N ALA A 44 2.15 -10.21 8.72
CA ALA A 44 2.85 -10.99 9.75
C ALA A 44 2.01 -12.12 10.37
N ILE A 45 0.77 -12.33 9.92
CA ILE A 45 -0.13 -13.35 10.49
C ILE A 45 0.50 -14.75 10.42
N GLY A 46 0.48 -15.47 11.55
CA GLY A 46 0.91 -16.89 11.61
C GLY A 46 2.42 -17.12 11.43
N LEU A 47 3.24 -16.07 11.45
CA LEU A 47 4.69 -16.21 11.55
C LEU A 47 5.06 -16.75 12.94
N ASP A 48 6.01 -17.68 12.98
CA ASP A 48 6.59 -18.14 14.25
C ASP A 48 7.50 -17.05 14.87
N ASP A 49 8.01 -17.28 16.08
CA ASP A 49 8.83 -16.30 16.80
C ASP A 49 10.14 -15.95 16.08
N ARG A 50 10.72 -16.90 15.34
CA ARG A 50 11.96 -16.69 14.56
C ARG A 50 11.65 -15.89 13.29
N GLU A 51 10.63 -16.26 12.57
CA GLU A 51 10.13 -15.56 11.38
C GLU A 51 9.72 -14.14 11.73
N MET A 52 8.99 -13.96 12.85
CA MET A 52 8.59 -12.66 13.36
C MET A 52 9.79 -11.79 13.71
N ALA A 53 10.85 -12.35 14.31
CA ALA A 53 12.07 -11.60 14.57
C ALA A 53 12.80 -11.12 13.32
N HIS A 54 12.68 -11.84 12.20
CA HIS A 54 13.17 -11.38 10.91
C HIS A 54 12.27 -10.31 10.29
N PHE A 55 10.97 -10.50 10.38
CA PHE A 55 9.98 -9.54 9.87
C PHE A 55 10.05 -8.20 10.62
N ASP A 56 10.25 -8.22 11.94
CA ASP A 56 10.42 -7.01 12.77
C ASP A 56 11.57 -6.10 12.31
N LYS A 57 12.58 -6.67 11.65
CA LYS A 57 13.71 -5.89 11.10
C LYS A 57 13.34 -5.11 9.83
N LEU A 58 12.26 -5.49 9.15
CA LEU A 58 11.76 -4.79 7.96
C LEU A 58 10.96 -3.55 8.31
N VAL A 59 10.27 -3.57 9.46
CA VAL A 59 9.40 -2.48 9.91
C VAL A 59 10.12 -1.65 10.96
N THR A 60 10.94 -0.72 10.51
CA THR A 60 11.81 0.08 11.38
C THR A 60 11.21 1.42 11.80
N GLN A 61 10.16 1.88 11.10
CA GLN A 61 9.56 3.19 11.32
C GLN A 61 8.06 3.17 11.03
N ARG A 62 7.38 4.24 11.42
CA ARG A 62 5.99 4.50 11.07
C ARG A 62 5.88 5.85 10.38
N LEU A 63 4.95 5.96 9.46
CA LEU A 63 4.62 7.22 8.81
C LEU A 63 3.27 7.70 9.32
N LYS A 64 3.20 8.97 9.72
CA LYS A 64 1.95 9.67 10.01
C LYS A 64 1.48 10.37 8.75
N VAL A 65 0.23 10.18 8.42
CA VAL A 65 -0.40 10.76 7.23
C VAL A 65 -1.61 11.55 7.70
N LYS A 66 -1.59 12.86 7.47
CA LYS A 66 -2.70 13.72 7.84
C LYS A 66 -3.90 13.49 6.94
N LYS A 67 -5.10 13.70 7.48
CA LYS A 67 -6.34 13.68 6.69
C LYS A 67 -6.19 14.51 5.41
N GLY A 68 -6.57 13.93 4.27
CA GLY A 68 -6.46 14.54 2.94
C GLY A 68 -5.07 14.51 2.31
N ALA A 69 -4.03 14.09 3.05
CA ALA A 69 -2.69 13.96 2.50
C ALA A 69 -2.55 12.66 1.68
N ALA A 70 -1.77 12.73 0.60
CA ALA A 70 -1.41 11.57 -0.18
C ALA A 70 -0.26 10.81 0.50
N LEU A 71 -0.40 9.50 0.62
CA LEU A 71 0.67 8.59 1.02
C LEU A 71 1.64 8.36 -0.16
N TYR A 72 1.09 8.13 -1.34
CA TYR A 72 1.79 8.06 -2.62
C TYR A 72 0.83 8.48 -3.75
N ARG A 73 1.37 8.77 -4.92
CA ARG A 73 0.62 9.19 -6.10
C ARG A 73 0.83 8.23 -7.26
N ALA A 74 -0.15 8.15 -8.14
CA ALA A 74 0.00 7.49 -9.43
C ALA A 74 1.23 8.07 -10.17
N GLY A 75 2.03 7.18 -10.77
CA GLY A 75 3.29 7.52 -11.43
C GLY A 75 4.53 7.56 -10.52
N GLU A 76 4.38 7.51 -9.20
CA GLU A 76 5.53 7.40 -8.29
C GLU A 76 6.11 5.97 -8.30
N PRO A 77 7.44 5.80 -8.19
CA PRO A 77 8.06 4.48 -8.19
C PRO A 77 7.73 3.70 -6.93
N LEU A 78 7.57 2.38 -7.06
CA LEU A 78 7.41 1.46 -5.94
C LEU A 78 8.69 1.43 -5.10
N ARG A 79 8.61 1.88 -3.86
CA ARG A 79 9.70 1.75 -2.88
C ARG A 79 9.31 0.86 -1.73
N SER A 80 8.08 0.98 -1.27
CA SER A 80 7.56 0.26 -0.11
C SER A 80 6.10 -0.11 -0.32
N LEU A 81 5.70 -1.22 0.28
CA LEU A 81 4.31 -1.48 0.62
C LEU A 81 4.03 -0.85 1.99
N TYR A 82 2.79 -0.53 2.26
CA TYR A 82 2.40 0.15 3.49
C TYR A 82 1.27 -0.62 4.19
N ALA A 83 1.53 -1.13 5.39
CA ALA A 83 0.48 -1.73 6.21
C ALA A 83 -0.27 -0.63 6.96
N VAL A 84 -1.58 -0.54 6.81
CA VAL A 84 -2.42 0.40 7.56
C VAL A 84 -2.49 -0.06 9.01
N ARG A 85 -2.10 0.82 9.93
CA ARG A 85 -2.12 0.55 11.37
C ARG A 85 -3.27 1.26 12.07
N ILE A 86 -3.47 2.52 11.76
CA ILE A 86 -4.52 3.39 12.32
C ILE A 86 -5.07 4.23 11.18
N GLY A 87 -6.37 4.52 11.23
CA GLY A 87 -7.05 5.32 10.25
C GLY A 87 -7.47 4.55 9.00
N SER A 88 -7.80 5.28 7.95
CA SER A 88 -8.31 4.71 6.71
C SER A 88 -7.85 5.51 5.49
N PHE A 89 -7.79 4.84 4.34
CA PHE A 89 -7.36 5.41 3.07
C PHE A 89 -8.38 5.11 1.98
N LYS A 90 -8.45 5.98 0.98
CA LYS A 90 -9.03 5.67 -0.32
C LYS A 90 -7.92 5.55 -1.35
N THR A 91 -8.05 4.63 -2.29
CA THR A 91 -7.26 4.57 -3.51
C THR A 91 -8.11 5.01 -4.69
N GLY A 92 -7.50 5.66 -5.66
CA GLY A 92 -8.22 6.15 -6.82
C GLY A 92 -7.32 6.28 -8.05
N LEU A 93 -7.95 6.12 -9.21
CA LEU A 93 -7.38 6.38 -10.52
C LEU A 93 -7.90 7.72 -11.04
N VAL A 94 -7.06 8.43 -11.76
CA VAL A 94 -7.48 9.61 -12.52
C VAL A 94 -7.47 9.24 -13.99
N SER A 95 -8.62 9.32 -14.64
CA SER A 95 -8.75 9.08 -16.06
C SER A 95 -8.14 10.22 -16.88
N VAL A 96 -7.91 9.98 -18.17
CA VAL A 96 -7.30 10.95 -19.12
C VAL A 96 -8.09 12.26 -19.19
N ASP A 97 -9.40 12.21 -18.98
CA ASP A 97 -10.31 13.36 -18.96
C ASP A 97 -10.41 14.02 -17.55
N GLY A 98 -9.55 13.62 -16.62
CA GLY A 98 -9.43 14.22 -15.29
C GLY A 98 -10.47 13.76 -14.26
N ARG A 99 -11.31 12.77 -14.58
CA ARG A 99 -12.28 12.19 -13.62
C ARG A 99 -11.55 11.28 -12.64
N GLU A 100 -11.81 11.47 -11.36
CA GLU A 100 -11.35 10.60 -10.29
C GLU A 100 -12.32 9.42 -10.12
N GLN A 101 -11.79 8.20 -10.15
CA GLN A 101 -12.52 6.97 -9.84
C GLN A 101 -11.91 6.33 -8.59
N VAL A 102 -12.69 6.24 -7.52
CA VAL A 102 -12.27 5.49 -6.32
C VAL A 102 -12.23 4.00 -6.66
N THR A 103 -11.09 3.36 -6.40
CA THR A 103 -10.86 1.94 -6.67
C THR A 103 -10.93 1.09 -5.41
N GLY A 104 -10.78 1.69 -4.23
CA GLY A 104 -10.86 0.93 -2.98
C GLY A 104 -10.75 1.79 -1.73
N PHE A 105 -11.05 1.15 -0.60
CA PHE A 105 -10.87 1.68 0.73
C PHE A 105 -10.04 0.71 1.55
N GLN A 106 -9.02 1.19 2.26
CA GLN A 106 -8.14 0.38 3.09
C GLN A 106 -8.26 0.82 4.55
N ILE A 107 -8.39 -0.18 5.42
CA ILE A 107 -8.58 -0.05 6.87
C ILE A 107 -7.44 -0.74 7.63
N PRO A 108 -7.34 -0.63 8.96
CA PRO A 108 -6.28 -1.29 9.72
C PRO A 108 -6.16 -2.78 9.45
N GLY A 109 -4.97 -3.23 9.11
CA GLY A 109 -4.64 -4.59 8.68
C GLY A 109 -4.51 -4.76 7.16
N ASP A 110 -5.08 -3.85 6.36
CA ASP A 110 -4.92 -3.86 4.91
C ASP A 110 -3.55 -3.34 4.46
N MET A 111 -3.18 -3.68 3.24
CA MET A 111 -1.95 -3.23 2.60
C MET A 111 -2.23 -2.24 1.47
N LEU A 112 -1.37 -1.25 1.34
CA LEU A 112 -1.34 -0.26 0.27
C LEU A 112 -0.09 -0.45 -0.59
N GLY A 113 -0.18 -0.11 -1.87
CA GLY A 113 0.95 -0.15 -2.81
C GLY A 113 1.05 -1.43 -3.63
N LEU A 114 0.11 -2.38 -3.47
CA LEU A 114 0.09 -3.64 -4.22
C LEU A 114 -0.09 -3.43 -5.72
N ASP A 115 -0.74 -2.34 -6.12
CA ASP A 115 -0.95 -1.91 -7.51
C ASP A 115 0.35 -1.69 -8.28
N ALA A 116 1.45 -1.41 -7.58
CA ALA A 116 2.73 -1.08 -8.19
C ALA A 116 3.65 -2.29 -8.43
N ILE A 117 3.33 -3.47 -7.88
CA ILE A 117 4.22 -4.65 -7.92
C ILE A 117 4.52 -5.12 -9.35
N SER A 118 3.57 -4.99 -10.27
CA SER A 118 3.72 -5.49 -11.64
C SER A 118 4.53 -4.57 -12.56
N ALA A 119 4.55 -3.27 -12.26
CA ALA A 119 5.13 -2.25 -13.15
C ALA A 119 6.19 -1.38 -12.47
N ASP A 120 6.52 -1.65 -11.21
CA ASP A 120 7.42 -0.86 -10.34
C ASP A 120 6.99 0.60 -10.16
N VAL A 121 5.75 0.92 -10.53
CA VAL A 121 5.16 2.28 -10.48
C VAL A 121 3.72 2.17 -10.01
N HIS A 122 3.31 3.06 -9.09
CA HIS A 122 1.95 3.14 -8.62
C HIS A 122 0.97 3.50 -9.73
N ALA A 123 -0.05 2.67 -9.92
CA ALA A 123 -1.17 2.96 -10.82
C ALA A 123 -2.19 3.91 -10.17
N CYS A 124 -2.35 3.81 -8.85
CA CYS A 124 -3.33 4.55 -8.06
C CYS A 124 -2.68 5.63 -7.20
N THR A 125 -3.47 6.64 -6.81
CA THR A 125 -3.13 7.57 -5.71
C THR A 125 -3.82 7.09 -4.43
N ALA A 126 -3.09 7.04 -3.30
CA ALA A 126 -3.64 6.71 -1.99
C ALA A 126 -3.73 7.97 -1.12
N ILE A 127 -4.94 8.29 -0.63
CA ILE A 127 -5.23 9.49 0.17
C ILE A 127 -5.82 9.07 1.52
N ALA A 128 -5.30 9.65 2.62
CA ALA A 128 -5.81 9.41 3.96
C ALA A 128 -7.18 10.09 4.14
N LEU A 129 -8.16 9.35 4.63
CA LEU A 129 -9.51 9.85 4.93
C LEU A 129 -9.61 10.50 6.31
N GLU A 130 -8.67 10.18 7.18
CA GLU A 130 -8.51 10.70 8.53
C GLU A 130 -7.04 10.74 8.91
N ASP A 131 -6.67 11.31 10.06
CA ASP A 131 -5.31 11.24 10.57
C ASP A 131 -4.92 9.76 10.79
N SER A 132 -3.96 9.29 10.01
CA SER A 132 -3.65 7.88 9.83
C SER A 132 -2.18 7.58 10.14
N GLU A 133 -1.90 6.31 10.41
CA GLU A 133 -0.54 5.79 10.61
C GLU A 133 -0.34 4.50 9.82
N VAL A 134 0.74 4.43 9.07
CA VAL A 134 1.12 3.25 8.28
C VAL A 134 2.53 2.78 8.63
N CYS A 135 2.77 1.49 8.45
CA CYS A 135 4.08 0.86 8.56
C CYS A 135 4.65 0.65 7.15
N PRO A 136 5.67 1.41 6.72
CA PRO A 136 6.34 1.17 5.45
C PRO A 136 7.20 -0.10 5.54
N ILE A 137 7.08 -0.96 4.54
CA ILE A 137 7.86 -2.18 4.37
C ILE A 137 8.57 -2.07 3.02
N HIS A 138 9.87 -1.89 3.04
CA HIS A 138 10.65 -1.74 1.80
C HIS A 138 10.49 -2.98 0.93
N PHE A 139 9.99 -2.82 -0.32
CA PHE A 139 9.53 -3.93 -1.14
C PHE A 139 10.65 -4.93 -1.47
N ALA A 140 11.84 -4.46 -1.88
CA ALA A 140 12.95 -5.36 -2.19
C ALA A 140 13.41 -6.18 -0.98
N HIS A 141 13.36 -5.64 0.23
CA HIS A 141 13.69 -6.38 1.45
C HIS A 141 12.61 -7.40 1.79
N LEU A 142 11.33 -7.04 1.62
CA LEU A 142 10.20 -7.94 1.80
C LEU A 142 10.28 -9.12 0.84
N GLU A 143 10.52 -8.86 -0.44
CA GLU A 143 10.67 -9.88 -1.47
C GLU A 143 11.81 -10.85 -1.16
N ASN A 144 12.98 -10.32 -0.76
CA ASN A 144 14.12 -11.15 -0.37
C ASN A 144 13.81 -12.01 0.87
N LEU A 145 13.14 -11.45 1.88
CA LEU A 145 12.73 -12.21 3.06
C LEU A 145 11.71 -13.28 2.69
N ALA A 146 10.71 -12.98 1.86
CA ALA A 146 9.68 -13.92 1.43
C ALA A 146 10.25 -15.11 0.66
N ARG A 147 11.32 -14.93 -0.12
CA ARG A 147 12.01 -16.05 -0.79
C ARG A 147 12.61 -17.07 0.19
N ASN A 148 12.93 -16.64 1.40
CA ASN A 148 13.55 -17.48 2.44
C ASN A 148 12.55 -17.95 3.51
N LEU A 149 11.33 -17.40 3.54
CA LEU A 149 10.29 -17.72 4.50
C LEU A 149 8.99 -18.12 3.77
N PRO A 150 8.73 -19.42 3.62
CA PRO A 150 7.53 -19.92 2.93
C PRO A 150 6.21 -19.40 3.53
N SER A 151 6.16 -19.22 4.85
CA SER A 151 5.00 -18.67 5.57
C SER A 151 4.69 -17.24 5.11
N LEU A 152 5.72 -16.40 4.98
CA LEU A 152 5.59 -15.03 4.52
C LEU A 152 5.20 -14.96 3.03
N GLN A 153 5.80 -15.82 2.20
CA GLN A 153 5.43 -15.97 0.79
C GLN A 153 3.94 -16.34 0.65
N HIS A 154 3.48 -17.30 1.44
CA HIS A 154 2.08 -17.72 1.45
C HIS A 154 1.15 -16.58 1.89
N ASN A 155 1.51 -15.82 2.92
CA ASN A 155 0.75 -14.67 3.39
C ASN A 155 0.64 -13.59 2.31
N LEU A 156 1.73 -13.30 1.59
CA LEU A 156 1.72 -12.35 0.48
C LEU A 156 0.78 -12.81 -0.63
N SER A 157 0.82 -14.09 -1.01
CA SER A 157 -0.07 -14.67 -2.02
C SER A 157 -1.54 -14.59 -1.60
N ARG A 158 -1.85 -14.89 -0.33
CA ARG A 158 -3.21 -14.78 0.21
C ARG A 158 -3.72 -13.33 0.22
N LEU A 159 -2.84 -12.40 0.51
CA LEU A 159 -3.15 -10.98 0.51
C LEU A 159 -3.51 -10.51 -0.91
N LEU A 160 -2.70 -10.84 -1.91
CA LEU A 160 -2.98 -10.52 -3.31
C LEU A 160 -4.31 -11.16 -3.78
N SER A 161 -4.56 -12.41 -3.40
CA SER A 161 -5.82 -13.10 -3.72
C SER A 161 -7.04 -12.39 -3.09
N ARG A 162 -6.92 -11.89 -1.85
CA ARG A 162 -8.00 -11.12 -1.21
C ARG A 162 -8.29 -9.81 -1.94
N GLU A 163 -7.27 -9.12 -2.41
CA GLU A 163 -7.47 -7.88 -3.19
C GLU A 163 -8.19 -8.17 -4.51
N ILE A 164 -7.81 -9.21 -5.23
CA ILE A 164 -8.50 -9.64 -6.46
C ILE A 164 -10.00 -9.90 -6.19
N VAL A 165 -10.32 -10.62 -5.11
CA VAL A 165 -11.72 -10.91 -4.75
C VAL A 165 -12.47 -9.62 -4.37
N ARG A 166 -11.82 -8.71 -3.66
CA ARG A 166 -12.38 -7.39 -3.30
C ARG A 166 -12.71 -6.58 -4.56
N ASP A 167 -11.79 -6.53 -5.51
CA ASP A 167 -11.97 -5.82 -6.79
C ASP A 167 -13.13 -6.40 -7.59
N HIS A 168 -13.26 -7.73 -7.66
CA HIS A 168 -14.40 -8.37 -8.31
C HIS A 168 -15.73 -8.00 -7.64
N THR A 169 -15.76 -7.92 -6.31
CA THR A 169 -16.96 -7.52 -5.57
C THR A 169 -17.36 -6.07 -5.89
N LEU A 170 -16.39 -5.16 -5.95
CA LEU A 170 -16.64 -3.76 -6.33
C LEU A 170 -17.18 -3.66 -7.77
N LEU A 171 -16.61 -4.41 -8.72
CA LEU A 171 -17.10 -4.44 -10.10
C LEU A 171 -18.55 -4.91 -10.18
N MET A 172 -18.95 -5.91 -9.38
CA MET A 172 -20.34 -6.37 -9.33
C MET A 172 -21.31 -5.32 -8.76
N LEU A 173 -20.84 -4.45 -7.86
CA LEU A 173 -21.65 -3.37 -7.29
C LEU A 173 -21.82 -2.17 -8.23
N MET A 174 -20.92 -2.02 -9.21
CA MET A 174 -20.94 -0.92 -10.18
C MET A 174 -21.65 -1.25 -11.49
N GLY A 175 -21.94 -2.52 -11.75
CA GLY A 175 -22.68 -3.01 -12.92
C GLY A 175 -24.14 -3.22 -12.63
#